data_cf5265e6126e8e27795027541722f04f
#
_entry.id   cf5265e6126e8e27795027541722f04f
#
_cell.length_a   1.000
_cell.length_b   1.000
_cell.length_c   1.000
_cell.angle_alpha   90.00
_cell.angle_beta   90.00
_cell.angle_gamma   90.00
#
_symmetry.space_group_name_H-M   'P 1'
#
loop_
_entity.id
_entity.type
_entity.pdbx_description
1 polymer ?
#
loop_
_entity_poly.entity_id
_entity_poly.type
_entity_poly.pdbx_seq_one_letter_code
_entity_poly.pdbx_strand_id
1 'polypeptide(L)'
;MTSAEPAPATRRIELTLRKPWFALYGRVRPTLVIGGLGQPAQWGIGTWQLPADETAVIGVYLFNRMWRFGRAEFALEPHHAPALVYRAPALPFLRGRIRARA
;
A
#
# COMPACT_ATOMS: atom_id res chain seq x y z
N MET A 1 -28.79 29.03 0.14
CA MET A 1 -27.42 28.62 0.08
C MET A 1 -27.15 27.37 0.91
N THR A 2 -26.53 26.49 0.35
CA THR A 2 -26.25 25.24 0.98
C THR A 2 -25.06 25.36 1.89
N SER A 3 -25.24 25.10 3.11
CA SER A 3 -24.11 24.92 3.96
C SER A 3 -23.49 23.56 3.61
N ALA A 4 -22.48 23.59 2.82
CA ALA A 4 -21.79 22.39 2.49
C ALA A 4 -21.15 21.80 3.74
N GLU A 5 -21.32 20.51 3.94
CA GLU A 5 -20.55 19.84 4.95
C GLU A 5 -19.08 19.99 4.62
N PRO A 6 -18.23 20.22 5.62
CA PRO A 6 -16.79 20.25 5.33
C PRO A 6 -16.36 18.91 4.76
N ALA A 7 -15.49 18.95 3.77
CA ALA A 7 -14.94 17.74 3.22
C ALA A 7 -14.26 16.94 4.33
N PRO A 8 -14.37 15.60 4.30
CA PRO A 8 -13.67 14.80 5.29
C PRO A 8 -12.18 15.13 5.31
N ALA A 9 -11.61 15.21 6.49
CA ALA A 9 -10.19 15.44 6.61
C ALA A 9 -9.43 14.28 5.98
N THR A 10 -8.46 14.61 5.17
CA THR A 10 -7.58 13.63 4.54
C THR A 10 -6.15 13.90 4.93
N ARG A 11 -5.33 12.89 4.81
CA ARG A 11 -3.89 13.01 4.98
C ARG A 11 -3.18 12.27 3.86
N ARG A 12 -1.96 12.66 3.62
CA ARG A 12 -1.10 11.98 2.65
C ARG A 12 -0.12 11.09 3.37
N ILE A 13 0.08 9.91 2.80
CA ILE A 13 1.14 9.02 3.23
C ILE A 13 2.08 8.77 2.07
N GLU A 14 3.33 8.54 2.40
CA GLU A 14 4.32 8.08 1.45
C GLU A 14 4.39 6.55 1.57
N LEU A 15 4.23 5.88 0.45
CA LEU A 15 4.35 4.43 0.40
C LEU A 15 5.45 4.07 -0.59
N THR A 16 6.48 3.43 -0.09
CA THR A 16 7.57 2.92 -0.91
C THR A 16 7.36 1.44 -1.17
N LEU A 17 7.28 1.06 -2.43
CA LEU A 17 7.11 -0.33 -2.83
C LEU A 17 8.43 -0.84 -3.40
N ARG A 18 9.05 -1.78 -2.69
CA ARG A 18 10.36 -2.33 -3.04
C ARG A 18 10.29 -3.82 -3.31
N LYS A 19 11.05 -4.25 -4.29
CA LYS A 19 11.30 -5.67 -4.54
C LYS A 19 12.79 -5.92 -4.54
N PRO A 20 13.24 -7.15 -4.20
CA PRO A 20 14.66 -7.47 -4.34
C PRO A 20 15.09 -7.35 -5.80
N TRP A 21 16.30 -6.89 -6.03
CA TRP A 21 16.82 -6.75 -7.40
C TRP A 21 16.91 -8.09 -8.14
N PHE A 22 17.01 -9.19 -7.40
CA PHE A 22 17.07 -10.54 -7.94
C PHE A 22 15.71 -11.24 -7.96
N ALA A 23 14.62 -10.51 -7.83
CA ALA A 23 13.28 -11.11 -7.84
C ALA A 23 12.98 -11.76 -9.19
N LEU A 24 12.42 -12.97 -9.13
CA LEU A 24 12.18 -13.78 -10.33
C LEU A 24 10.92 -13.35 -11.11
N TYR A 25 10.23 -12.34 -10.63
CA TYR A 25 8.97 -11.87 -11.20
C TYR A 25 9.08 -10.41 -11.69
N GLY A 26 10.17 -10.06 -12.33
CA GLY A 26 10.52 -8.66 -12.61
C GLY A 26 9.48 -7.80 -13.32
N ARG A 27 8.52 -8.41 -14.05
CA ARG A 27 7.47 -7.65 -14.76
C ARG A 27 6.16 -7.54 -13.99
N VAL A 28 6.07 -8.16 -12.84
CA VAL A 28 4.85 -8.10 -12.03
C VAL A 28 4.76 -6.74 -11.36
N ARG A 29 3.60 -6.10 -11.46
CA ARG A 29 3.33 -4.84 -10.78
C ARG A 29 2.53 -5.08 -9.52
N PRO A 30 2.76 -4.27 -8.47
CA PRO A 30 1.99 -4.40 -7.26
C PRO A 30 0.58 -3.86 -7.43
N THR A 31 -0.35 -4.45 -6.67
CA THR A 31 -1.69 -3.90 -6.49
C THR A 31 -1.81 -3.42 -5.07
N LEU A 32 -2.21 -2.17 -4.92
CA LEU A 32 -2.41 -1.52 -3.64
C LEU A 32 -3.89 -1.57 -3.29
N VAL A 33 -4.20 -1.97 -2.06
CA VAL A 33 -5.57 -2.02 -1.57
C VAL A 33 -5.70 -1.03 -0.43
N ILE A 34 -6.59 -0.05 -0.58
CA ILE A 34 -6.89 0.92 0.47
C ILE A 34 -8.40 0.91 0.67
N GLY A 35 -8.82 0.63 1.91
CA GLY A 35 -10.25 0.59 2.22
C GLY A 35 -11.00 -0.45 1.41
N GLY A 36 -10.38 -1.56 1.08
CA GLY A 36 -10.99 -2.63 0.30
C GLY A 36 -10.97 -2.42 -1.21
N LEU A 37 -10.48 -1.28 -1.69
CA LEU A 37 -10.41 -0.99 -3.12
C LEU A 37 -9.02 -1.24 -3.66
N GLY A 38 -8.92 -2.19 -4.59
CA GLY A 38 -7.67 -2.50 -5.26
C GLY A 38 -7.40 -1.55 -6.41
N GLN A 39 -6.16 -1.14 -6.55
CA GLN A 39 -5.73 -0.26 -7.63
C GLN A 39 -4.30 -0.58 -8.04
N PRO A 40 -3.99 -0.42 -9.32
CA PRO A 40 -2.62 -0.68 -9.76
C PRO A 40 -1.67 0.35 -9.18
N ALA A 41 -0.47 -0.11 -8.84
CA ALA A 41 0.58 0.75 -8.34
C ALA A 41 1.87 0.45 -9.10
N GLN A 42 2.89 1.21 -8.81
CA GLN A 42 4.20 1.04 -9.43
C GLN A 42 5.26 0.86 -8.35
N TRP A 43 6.33 0.17 -8.71
CA TRP A 43 7.49 0.07 -7.84
C TRP A 43 8.10 1.45 -7.62
N GLY A 44 8.56 1.71 -6.42
CA GLY A 44 9.14 2.98 -6.05
C GLY A 44 8.30 3.73 -5.03
N ILE A 45 8.49 5.04 -4.96
CA ILE A 45 7.85 5.90 -3.98
C ILE A 45 6.60 6.51 -4.58
N GLY A 46 5.49 6.41 -3.86
CA GLY A 46 4.23 7.06 -4.23
C GLY A 46 3.60 7.74 -3.05
N THR A 47 2.72 8.68 -3.33
CA THR A 47 1.96 9.39 -2.31
C THR A 47 0.48 9.09 -2.48
N TRP A 48 -0.20 8.78 -1.38
CA TRP A 48 -1.59 8.37 -1.40
C TRP A 48 -2.38 9.15 -0.36
N GLN A 49 -3.62 9.47 -0.68
CA GLN A 49 -4.52 10.15 0.26
C GLN A 49 -5.35 9.13 1.02
N LEU A 50 -5.47 9.34 2.31
CA LEU A 50 -6.24 8.49 3.21
C LEU A 50 -7.14 9.36 4.08
N PRO A 51 -8.24 8.81 4.61
CA PRO A 51 -8.98 9.49 5.67
C PRO A 51 -8.06 9.74 6.86
N ALA A 52 -8.15 10.95 7.42
CA ALA A 52 -7.28 11.34 8.53
C ALA A 52 -7.78 10.86 9.89
N ASP A 53 -9.09 10.66 10.01
CA ASP A 53 -9.76 10.47 11.31
C ASP A 53 -10.04 9.02 11.63
N GLU A 54 -9.67 8.09 10.78
CA GLU A 54 -9.96 6.69 11.00
C GLU A 54 -8.78 5.81 10.66
N THR A 55 -8.78 4.59 11.18
CA THR A 55 -7.79 3.60 10.84
C THR A 55 -7.98 3.16 9.40
N ALA A 56 -6.91 3.16 8.63
CA ALA A 56 -6.92 2.69 7.25
C ALA A 56 -6.13 1.39 7.14
N VAL A 57 -6.76 0.36 6.58
CA VAL A 57 -6.05 -0.88 6.29
C VAL A 57 -5.45 -0.77 4.90
N ILE A 58 -4.13 -0.87 4.83
CA ILE A 58 -3.39 -0.80 3.59
C ILE A 58 -2.86 -2.18 3.28
N GLY A 59 -3.22 -2.69 2.11
CA GLY A 59 -2.78 -3.98 1.65
C GLY A 59 -2.01 -3.88 0.35
N VAL A 60 -1.11 -4.79 0.13
CA VAL A 60 -0.37 -4.92 -1.12
C VAL A 60 -0.32 -6.39 -1.48
N TYR A 61 -0.50 -6.70 -2.75
CA TYR A 61 -0.25 -8.03 -3.25
C TYR A 61 0.27 -7.96 -4.69
N LEU A 62 0.83 -9.06 -5.13
CA LEU A 62 1.32 -9.24 -6.49
C LEU A 62 0.53 -10.35 -7.15
N PHE A 63 0.29 -10.21 -8.45
CA PHE A 63 -0.47 -11.20 -9.20
C PHE A 63 0.29 -11.57 -10.47
N ASN A 64 0.62 -12.85 -10.62
CA ASN A 64 1.40 -13.34 -11.75
C ASN A 64 0.54 -14.03 -12.81
N ARG A 65 -0.76 -13.74 -12.87
CA ARG A 65 -1.78 -14.36 -13.73
C ARG A 65 -2.31 -15.70 -13.23
N MET A 66 -1.63 -16.36 -12.31
CA MET A 66 -2.05 -17.67 -11.80
C MET A 66 -2.45 -17.60 -10.34
N TRP A 67 -1.69 -16.87 -9.52
CA TRP A 67 -2.02 -16.71 -8.11
C TRP A 67 -1.49 -15.37 -7.58
N ARG A 68 -2.01 -14.99 -6.43
CA ARG A 68 -1.54 -13.82 -5.71
C ARG A 68 -0.45 -14.23 -4.73
N PHE A 69 0.55 -13.39 -4.61
CA PHE A 69 1.64 -13.61 -3.67
C PHE A 69 2.13 -12.28 -3.13
N GLY A 70 3.08 -12.33 -2.20
CA GLY A 70 3.67 -11.11 -1.64
C GLY A 70 2.68 -10.30 -0.82
N ARG A 71 1.64 -10.93 -0.27
CA ARG A 71 0.62 -10.23 0.48
C ARG A 71 1.17 -9.61 1.76
N ALA A 72 0.76 -8.40 2.04
CA ALA A 72 1.04 -7.73 3.30
C ALA A 72 -0.09 -6.76 3.58
N GLU A 73 -0.39 -6.58 4.86
CA GLU A 73 -1.38 -5.62 5.31
C GLU A 73 -0.83 -4.84 6.48
N PHE A 74 -1.25 -3.59 6.59
CA PHE A 74 -0.87 -2.72 7.68
C PHE A 74 -2.07 -1.88 8.07
N ALA A 75 -2.46 -1.96 9.34
CA ALA A 75 -3.52 -1.11 9.89
C ALA A 75 -2.88 0.20 10.32
N LEU A 76 -3.11 1.26 9.56
CA LEU A 76 -2.55 2.56 9.81
C LEU A 76 -3.50 3.38 10.66
N GLU A 77 -3.13 3.58 11.93
CA GLU A 77 -3.89 4.38 12.86
C GLU A 77 -3.90 5.85 12.46
N PRO A 78 -4.94 6.61 12.83
CA PRO A 78 -4.88 8.07 12.71
C PRO A 78 -3.64 8.57 13.46
N HIS A 79 -2.96 9.54 12.97
CA HIS A 79 -1.75 10.12 13.59
C HIS A 79 -0.54 9.20 13.64
N HIS A 80 -0.62 8.01 13.06
CA HIS A 80 0.52 7.13 12.97
C HIS A 80 1.43 7.56 11.82
N ALA A 81 2.57 6.92 11.70
CA ALA A 81 3.64 7.26 10.79
C ALA A 81 3.15 7.70 9.40
N PRO A 82 3.71 8.79 8.84
CA PRO A 82 3.31 9.27 7.52
C PRO A 82 3.93 8.51 6.37
N ALA A 83 4.83 7.57 6.64
CA ALA A 83 5.54 6.83 5.61
C ALA A 83 5.56 5.34 5.93
N LEU A 84 5.28 4.55 4.92
CA LEU A 84 5.30 3.09 4.98
C LEU A 84 6.23 2.54 3.91
N VAL A 85 6.82 1.39 4.17
CA VAL A 85 7.65 0.68 3.21
C VAL A 85 7.13 -0.73 3.07
N TYR A 86 6.77 -1.10 1.84
CA TYR A 86 6.44 -2.47 1.49
C TYR A 86 7.66 -3.13 0.87
N ARG A 87 7.99 -4.31 1.33
CA ARG A 87 9.05 -5.13 0.75
C ARG A 87 8.47 -6.41 0.22
N ALA A 88 8.61 -6.62 -1.08
CA ALA A 88 8.17 -7.82 -1.73
C ALA A 88 9.14 -8.98 -1.46
N PRO A 89 8.64 -10.22 -1.50
CA PRO A 89 9.51 -11.39 -1.32
C PRO A 89 10.37 -11.63 -2.55
N ALA A 90 11.41 -12.42 -2.39
CA ALA A 90 12.26 -12.84 -3.51
C ALA A 90 11.56 -13.88 -4.39
N LEU A 91 10.72 -14.72 -3.82
CA LEU A 91 10.08 -15.83 -4.51
C LEU A 91 8.57 -15.58 -4.66
N PRO A 92 7.95 -16.04 -5.75
CA PRO A 92 6.56 -15.70 -6.08
C PRO A 92 5.51 -16.51 -5.33
N PHE A 93 5.82 -17.00 -4.15
CA PHE A 93 4.88 -17.71 -3.27
C PHE A 93 5.04 -17.33 -1.81
N LEU A 94 5.91 -16.38 -1.48
CA LEU A 94 6.12 -15.90 -0.12
C LEU A 94 5.32 -14.63 0.14
N ARG A 95 5.23 -14.25 1.41
CA ARG A 95 4.57 -13.02 1.84
C ARG A 95 5.52 -11.84 1.72
N GLY A 96 4.94 -10.66 1.53
CA GLY A 96 5.66 -9.41 1.68
C GLY A 96 5.56 -8.86 3.09
N ARG A 97 6.12 -7.68 3.31
CA ARG A 97 6.07 -6.97 4.60
C ARG A 97 5.82 -5.51 4.37
N ILE A 98 4.98 -4.93 5.23
CA ILE A 98 4.79 -3.49 5.30
C ILE A 98 5.25 -3.04 6.67
N ARG A 99 6.09 -2.00 6.70
CA ARG A 99 6.58 -1.41 7.95
C ARG A 99 6.42 0.09 7.92
N ALA A 100 6.16 0.66 9.09
CA ALA A 100 6.21 2.10 9.24
C ALA A 100 7.67 2.55 9.16
N ARG A 101 7.88 3.62 8.42
CA ARG A 101 9.19 4.23 8.32
C ARG A 101 9.32 5.30 9.39
N ALA A 102 10.35 5.20 10.16
CA ALA A 102 10.60 6.16 11.23
C ALA A 102 11.04 7.52 10.68
#